data_bc625b50ac3c17c0fa52960833dcfde4
#
_entry.id   bc625b50ac3c17c0fa52960833dcfde4
#
_cell.length_a   1.000
_cell.length_b   1.000
_cell.length_c   1.000
_cell.angle_alpha   90.00
_cell.angle_beta   90.00
_cell.angle_gamma   90.00
#
_symmetry.space_group_name_H-M   'P 1'
#
loop_
_entity.id
_entity.type
_entity.pdbx_description
1 polymer ?
#
loop_
_entity_poly.entity_id
_entity_poly.type
_entity_poly.pdbx_seq_one_letter_code
_entity_poly.pdbx_strand_id
1 'polypeptide(L)'
;MNQRNITLNVRDHEVRKDNESINLSPKEFELLKLFLENKSTVLTRYDIIKTVWASEKLLESTRIVDVHIQKLREKLNTFSIATVRGIGYKWNE
;
A
#
# COMPACT_ATOMS: atom_id res chain seq x y z
N MET A 1 -10.96 5.39 -6.49
CA MET A 1 -9.69 6.12 -6.53
C MET A 1 -8.91 5.74 -7.77
N ASN A 2 -8.36 6.73 -8.43
CA ASN A 2 -7.59 6.51 -9.65
C ASN A 2 -6.19 7.10 -9.49
N GLN A 3 -5.21 6.35 -9.96
CA GLN A 3 -3.84 6.83 -9.99
C GLN A 3 -3.15 6.23 -11.22
N ARG A 4 -2.84 7.10 -12.19
CA ARG A 4 -2.31 6.65 -13.48
C ARG A 4 -3.27 5.64 -14.10
N ASN A 5 -2.81 4.40 -14.30
CA ASN A 5 -3.62 3.33 -14.87
C ASN A 5 -4.16 2.37 -13.81
N ILE A 6 -4.06 2.73 -12.53
CA ILE A 6 -4.55 1.94 -11.40
C ILE A 6 -5.86 2.54 -10.91
N THR A 7 -6.88 1.70 -10.80
CA THR A 7 -8.20 2.07 -10.27
C THR A 7 -8.51 1.22 -9.05
N LEU A 8 -8.83 1.87 -7.94
CA LEU A 8 -9.23 1.20 -6.71
C LEU A 8 -10.69 1.52 -6.44
N ASN A 9 -11.51 0.48 -6.36
CA ASN A 9 -12.92 0.62 -6.01
C ASN A 9 -13.12 0.12 -4.59
N VAL A 10 -13.30 1.05 -3.65
CA VAL A 10 -13.44 0.73 -2.23
C VAL A 10 -14.72 -0.03 -1.96
N ARG A 11 -15.79 0.34 -2.65
CA ARG A 11 -17.11 -0.27 -2.47
C ARG A 11 -17.11 -1.75 -2.84
N ASP A 12 -16.51 -2.09 -3.98
CA ASP A 12 -16.48 -3.45 -4.49
C ASP A 12 -15.22 -4.22 -4.10
N HIS A 13 -14.31 -3.57 -3.38
CA HIS A 13 -13.02 -4.15 -2.99
C HIS A 13 -12.23 -4.65 -4.20
N GLU A 14 -12.23 -3.87 -5.27
CA GLU A 14 -11.64 -4.26 -6.53
C GLU A 14 -10.51 -3.32 -6.92
N VAL A 15 -9.45 -3.91 -7.48
CA VAL A 15 -8.30 -3.16 -8.00
C VAL A 15 -8.10 -3.57 -9.46
N ARG A 16 -7.94 -2.58 -10.33
CA ARG A 16 -7.63 -2.80 -11.74
C ARG A 16 -6.40 -2.01 -12.13
N LYS A 17 -5.61 -2.60 -13.01
CA LYS A 17 -4.49 -1.92 -13.64
C LYS A 17 -4.57 -2.21 -15.14
N ASP A 18 -4.58 -1.14 -15.96
CA ASP A 18 -4.72 -1.26 -17.41
C ASP A 18 -5.96 -2.06 -17.80
N ASN A 19 -7.05 -1.87 -17.05
CA ASN A 19 -8.33 -2.58 -17.23
C ASN A 19 -8.30 -4.06 -16.89
N GLU A 20 -7.20 -4.54 -16.29
CA GLU A 20 -7.11 -5.92 -15.80
C GLU A 20 -7.30 -5.95 -14.30
N SER A 21 -8.10 -6.89 -13.82
CA SER A 21 -8.33 -7.09 -12.40
C SER A 21 -7.06 -7.63 -11.74
N ILE A 22 -6.68 -7.03 -10.62
CA ILE A 22 -5.53 -7.46 -9.83
C ILE A 22 -6.05 -8.07 -8.54
N ASN A 23 -5.61 -9.28 -8.22
CA ASN A 23 -6.04 -9.97 -7.01
C ASN A 23 -5.12 -9.63 -5.85
N LEU A 24 -5.59 -8.77 -4.95
CA LEU A 24 -4.87 -8.39 -3.74
C LEU A 24 -5.48 -9.05 -2.51
N SER A 25 -4.64 -9.39 -1.54
CA SER A 25 -5.14 -9.80 -0.23
C SER A 25 -5.81 -8.61 0.46
N PRO A 26 -6.64 -8.84 1.50
CA PRO A 26 -7.27 -7.74 2.23
C PRO A 26 -6.27 -6.72 2.76
N LYS A 27 -5.13 -7.18 3.27
CA LYS A 27 -4.09 -6.27 3.79
C LYS A 27 -3.39 -5.49 2.68
N GLU A 28 -3.15 -6.13 1.55
CA GLU A 28 -2.57 -5.45 0.39
C GLU A 28 -3.51 -4.39 -0.15
N PHE A 29 -4.81 -4.69 -0.18
CA PHE A 29 -5.83 -3.74 -0.60
C PHE A 29 -5.85 -2.52 0.33
N GLU A 30 -5.88 -2.74 1.64
CA GLU A 30 -5.87 -1.66 2.62
C GLU A 30 -4.60 -0.82 2.52
N LEU A 31 -3.46 -1.45 2.27
CA LEU A 31 -2.19 -0.78 2.11
C LEU A 31 -2.20 0.13 0.87
N LEU A 32 -2.68 -0.38 -0.26
CA LEU A 32 -2.80 0.41 -1.47
C LEU A 32 -3.75 1.60 -1.27
N LYS A 33 -4.89 1.36 -0.63
CA LYS A 33 -5.85 2.40 -0.31
C LYS A 33 -5.21 3.52 0.52
N LEU A 34 -4.44 3.13 1.53
CA LEU A 34 -3.76 4.10 2.40
C LEU A 34 -2.81 4.98 1.59
N PHE A 35 -2.02 4.39 0.69
CA PHE A 35 -1.12 5.15 -0.17
C PHE A 35 -1.87 6.11 -1.08
N LEU A 36 -2.95 5.65 -1.70
CA LEU A 36 -3.70 6.50 -2.63
C LEU A 36 -4.44 7.63 -1.92
N GLU A 37 -4.78 7.45 -0.65
CA GLU A 37 -5.37 8.50 0.16
C GLU A 37 -4.33 9.51 0.65
N ASN A 38 -3.05 9.17 0.60
CA ASN A 38 -1.96 9.99 1.13
C ASN A 38 -0.83 10.14 0.12
N LYS A 39 -1.18 10.37 -1.13
CA LYS A 39 -0.18 10.52 -2.21
C LYS A 39 0.84 11.59 -1.85
N SER A 40 2.09 11.31 -2.16
CA SER A 40 3.23 12.21 -1.92
C SER A 40 3.53 12.50 -0.45
N THR A 41 2.85 11.81 0.46
CA THR A 41 3.10 11.93 1.89
C THR A 41 3.93 10.74 2.35
N VAL A 42 4.98 11.00 3.13
CA VAL A 42 5.79 9.92 3.70
C VAL A 42 5.01 9.28 4.84
N LEU A 43 4.82 7.96 4.75
CA LEU A 43 4.18 7.17 5.79
C LEU A 43 5.26 6.34 6.48
N THR A 44 5.37 6.48 7.81
CA THR A 44 6.31 5.67 8.56
C THR A 44 5.78 4.24 8.65
N ARG A 45 6.67 3.28 8.93
CA ARG A 45 6.23 1.89 9.15
C ARG A 45 5.26 1.80 10.31
N TYR A 46 5.46 2.62 11.33
CA TYR A 46 4.55 2.71 12.46
C TYR A 46 3.15 3.15 12.01
N ASP A 47 3.05 4.21 11.20
CA ASP A 47 1.78 4.72 10.69
C ASP A 47 1.04 3.65 9.91
N ILE A 48 1.77 2.91 9.08
CA ILE A 48 1.21 1.87 8.23
C ILE A 48 0.65 0.72 9.08
N ILE A 49 1.42 0.25 10.05
CA ILE A 49 0.98 -0.84 10.93
C ILE A 49 -0.25 -0.43 11.72
N LYS A 50 -0.21 0.75 12.30
CA LYS A 50 -1.31 1.25 13.11
C LYS A 50 -2.61 1.35 12.32
N THR A 51 -2.53 1.76 11.07
CA THR A 51 -3.70 1.97 10.23
C THR A 51 -4.20 0.67 9.60
N VAL A 52 -3.30 -0.11 9.02
CA VAL A 52 -3.68 -1.30 8.23
C VAL A 52 -3.93 -2.51 9.12
N TRP A 53 -3.10 -2.72 10.13
CA TRP A 53 -3.23 -3.88 11.02
C TRP A 53 -3.98 -3.55 12.30
N ALA A 54 -4.03 -2.28 12.69
CA ALA A 54 -4.74 -1.82 13.87
C ALA A 54 -4.38 -2.60 15.15
N SER A 55 -3.13 -3.06 15.24
CA SER A 55 -2.66 -3.87 16.36
C SER A 55 -1.34 -3.34 16.90
N GLU A 56 -1.33 -3.01 18.19
CA GLU A 56 -0.11 -2.53 18.84
C GLU A 56 0.95 -3.61 19.00
N LYS A 57 0.53 -4.88 19.04
CA LYS A 57 1.46 -6.01 19.18
C LYS A 57 2.40 -6.10 17.98
N LEU A 58 1.96 -5.66 16.81
CA LEU A 58 2.76 -5.70 15.62
C LEU A 58 3.79 -4.57 15.56
N LEU A 59 3.71 -3.59 16.46
CA LEU A 59 4.68 -2.50 16.52
C LEU A 59 6.07 -2.96 16.96
N GLU A 60 6.17 -4.14 17.57
CA GLU A 60 7.46 -4.70 17.97
C GLU A 60 8.28 -5.14 16.76
N SER A 61 7.63 -5.42 15.63
CA SER A 61 8.31 -5.76 14.40
C SER A 61 7.61 -5.12 13.22
N THR A 62 8.33 -4.25 12.51
CA THR A 62 7.80 -3.58 11.34
C THR A 62 8.13 -4.33 10.04
N ARG A 63 8.76 -5.50 10.14
CA ARG A 63 9.14 -6.31 8.98
C ARG A 63 7.94 -6.75 8.15
N ILE A 64 6.78 -6.94 8.79
CA ILE A 64 5.57 -7.33 8.08
C ILE A 64 5.17 -6.28 7.05
N VAL A 65 5.43 -5.01 7.34
CA VAL A 65 5.17 -3.92 6.38
C VAL A 65 6.02 -4.13 5.13
N ASP A 66 7.32 -4.36 5.32
CA ASP A 66 8.25 -4.51 4.20
C ASP A 66 7.87 -5.69 3.30
N VAL A 67 7.46 -6.79 3.89
CA VAL A 67 7.00 -7.98 3.14
C VAL A 67 5.77 -7.65 2.31
N HIS A 68 4.80 -6.96 2.89
CA HIS A 68 3.56 -6.62 2.18
C HIS A 68 3.79 -5.56 1.11
N ILE A 69 4.69 -4.61 1.36
CA ILE A 69 5.07 -3.62 0.34
C ILE A 69 5.69 -4.32 -0.88
N GLN A 70 6.59 -5.28 -0.63
CA GLN A 70 7.23 -6.00 -1.72
C GLN A 70 6.22 -6.78 -2.55
N LYS A 71 5.30 -7.48 -1.90
CA LYS A 71 4.23 -8.22 -2.59
C LYS A 71 3.34 -7.29 -3.39
N LEU A 72 2.99 -6.14 -2.81
CA LEU A 72 2.14 -5.16 -3.49
C LEU A 72 2.84 -4.61 -4.74
N ARG A 73 4.13 -4.26 -4.62
CA ARG A 73 4.92 -3.81 -5.77
C ARG A 73 4.93 -4.84 -6.89
N GLU A 74 5.13 -6.11 -6.54
CA GLU A 74 5.17 -7.19 -7.51
C GLU A 74 3.82 -7.39 -8.21
N LYS A 75 2.74 -7.42 -7.44
CA LYS A 75 1.40 -7.64 -7.99
C LYS A 75 0.95 -6.50 -8.88
N LEU A 76 1.26 -5.26 -8.50
CA LEU A 76 0.90 -4.09 -9.29
C LEU A 76 1.93 -3.79 -10.38
N ASN A 77 3.10 -4.42 -10.32
CA ASN A 77 4.21 -4.15 -11.23
C ASN A 77 4.44 -2.64 -11.34
N THR A 78 4.64 -2.00 -10.20
CA THR A 78 4.74 -0.54 -10.13
C THR A 78 6.01 -0.10 -9.40
N PHE A 79 6.52 1.07 -9.77
CA PHE A 79 7.61 1.73 -9.08
C PHE A 79 7.14 2.96 -8.31
N SER A 80 5.81 3.14 -8.21
CA SER A 80 5.24 4.32 -7.53
C SER A 80 5.43 4.29 -6.03
N ILE A 81 5.60 3.12 -5.43
CA ILE A 81 5.86 3.02 -4.00
C ILE A 81 7.36 3.13 -3.78
N ALA A 82 7.79 4.31 -3.32
CA ALA A 82 9.20 4.58 -3.07
C ALA A 82 9.56 4.29 -1.62
N THR A 83 10.76 3.76 -1.40
CA THR A 83 11.30 3.60 -0.06
C THR A 83 11.97 4.90 0.37
N VAL A 84 11.59 5.42 1.53
CA VAL A 84 12.25 6.56 2.15
C VAL A 84 13.14 5.99 3.25
N ARG A 85 14.44 5.96 2.99
CA ARG A 85 15.41 5.26 3.83
C ARG A 85 15.35 5.71 5.27
N GLY A 86 15.25 4.73 6.17
CA GLY A 86 15.22 4.96 7.60
C GLY A 86 13.91 5.55 8.13
N ILE A 87 12.94 5.83 7.25
CA ILE A 87 11.67 6.46 7.64
C ILE A 87 10.48 5.59 7.29
N GLY A 88 10.30 5.26 6.02
CA GLY A 88 9.14 4.49 5.61
C GLY A 88 8.96 4.46 4.10
N TYR A 89 7.73 4.72 3.66
CA TYR A 89 7.36 4.62 2.26
C TYR A 89 6.52 5.80 1.82
N LYS A 90 6.52 6.04 0.51
CA LYS A 90 5.75 7.14 -0.07
C LYS A 90 5.24 6.73 -1.45
N TRP A 91 4.01 7.08 -1.77
CA TRP A 91 3.48 6.92 -3.13
C TRP A 91 3.88 8.13 -3.96
N ASN A 92 4.71 7.90 -4.95
CA ASN A 92 5.12 8.94 -5.91
C ASN A 92 4.21 8.90 -7.13
N GLU A 93 3.76 10.07 -7.52
CA GLU A 93 2.99 10.20 -8.75
C GLU A 93 3.88 10.29 -9.98
#